data_2906e7a2ffcdd0c08053b214d823956e
#
_entry.id   2906e7a2ffcdd0c08053b214d823956e
#
_cell.length_a   1.000
_cell.length_b   1.000
_cell.length_c   1.000
_cell.angle_alpha   90.00
_cell.angle_beta   90.00
_cell.angle_gamma   90.00
#
_symmetry.space_group_name_H-M   'P 1'
#
loop_
_entity.id
_entity.type
_entity.pdbx_description
1 polymer ?
#
loop_
_entity_poly.entity_id
_entity_poly.type
_entity_poly.pdbx_seq_one_letter_code
_entity_poly.pdbx_strand_id
1 'polypeptide(L)'
;MNEAHIISAKDYEDLLTYIERYWSAITCEHPKDKFSHFGLPHPFICPNDGIFKDDQFYWDSYFTVLGLVRSDRIELAKGMVDNFIFMQNRFQLIPMRNRWYNLGTSQIPFLTSMIAEVFAVTGDRRWRRKAMAATEKELSEYWMNKNLTEQHIVYRGLSRYCDHYITHLAAEHESGWDMTSRFHDHCLDYLPVDLNCALYKYETDLAEFYKASHKPRQSDAFLVQAEKRQRAMTSLMWNHEFGFFFDYDYKHKKRGTFYSLAGFYPLWAKLATHAQAKKMVEHLERFEYPGGLANTQATGLSEEYKQHDFPNGWPPQQWIVIQGLLNYGYHADAFRIAMKFLSLNQKVLKKTGRLWEKYNVVTGAPGESERYPTQSGFAWTNAIVLWLLDQFSPSKGL
;
A
#
# COMPACT_ATOMS: atom_id res chain seq x y z
N MET A 1 -19.59 17.07 -5.76
CA MET A 1 -20.08 15.68 -5.75
C MET A 1 -21.59 15.72 -5.91
N ASN A 2 -22.17 14.93 -6.80
CA ASN A 2 -23.64 14.81 -6.86
C ASN A 2 -24.11 14.14 -5.57
N GLU A 3 -25.29 14.55 -5.03
CA GLU A 3 -25.90 14.00 -3.80
C GLU A 3 -26.01 12.46 -3.76
N ALA A 4 -25.96 11.79 -4.92
CA ALA A 4 -25.99 10.34 -5.06
C ALA A 4 -24.72 9.60 -4.56
N HIS A 5 -23.67 10.28 -4.13
CA HIS A 5 -22.38 9.67 -3.73
C HIS A 5 -22.02 10.00 -2.27
N ILE A 6 -23.02 9.98 -1.38
CA ILE A 6 -22.87 10.34 0.03
C ILE A 6 -23.23 9.15 0.92
N ILE A 7 -22.43 8.93 1.97
CA ILE A 7 -22.65 7.91 3.00
C ILE A 7 -23.08 8.59 4.30
N SER A 8 -24.13 8.08 4.94
CA SER A 8 -24.44 8.48 6.31
C SER A 8 -23.57 7.70 7.29
N ALA A 9 -22.76 8.39 8.09
CA ALA A 9 -21.97 7.75 9.14
C ALA A 9 -22.81 6.99 10.15
N LYS A 10 -24.09 7.41 10.37
CA LYS A 10 -25.05 6.76 11.27
C LYS A 10 -25.37 5.30 10.83
N ASP A 11 -25.35 5.03 9.53
CA ASP A 11 -25.64 3.69 9.01
C ASP A 11 -24.50 2.70 9.33
N TYR A 12 -23.34 3.19 9.78
CA TYR A 12 -22.12 2.44 10.09
C TYR A 12 -21.64 2.62 11.53
N GLU A 13 -22.51 3.04 12.46
CA GLU A 13 -22.17 3.31 13.87
C GLU A 13 -21.55 2.10 14.56
N ASP A 14 -22.00 0.87 14.23
CA ASP A 14 -21.43 -0.39 14.76
C ASP A 14 -19.95 -0.53 14.36
N LEU A 15 -19.61 -0.21 13.10
CA LEU A 15 -18.24 -0.24 12.62
C LEU A 15 -17.36 0.80 13.34
N LEU A 16 -17.85 2.04 13.43
CA LEU A 16 -17.14 3.13 14.11
C LEU A 16 -16.89 2.80 15.59
N THR A 17 -17.90 2.29 16.29
CA THR A 17 -17.80 1.89 17.70
C THR A 17 -16.79 0.75 17.89
N TYR A 18 -16.83 -0.26 17.01
CA TYR A 18 -15.88 -1.37 17.04
C TYR A 18 -14.46 -0.87 16.84
N ILE A 19 -14.21 -0.08 15.79
CA ILE A 19 -12.87 0.41 15.43
C ILE A 19 -12.30 1.28 16.57
N GLU A 20 -13.12 2.18 17.13
CA GLU A 20 -12.69 3.08 18.21
C GLU A 20 -12.20 2.30 19.44
N ARG A 21 -12.93 1.25 19.83
CA ARG A 21 -12.53 0.38 20.95
C ARG A 21 -11.30 -0.47 20.63
N TYR A 22 -11.13 -0.85 19.36
CA TYR A 22 -10.08 -1.80 19.00
C TYR A 22 -8.69 -1.16 18.92
N TRP A 23 -8.58 0.15 18.65
CA TRP A 23 -7.29 0.84 18.63
C TRP A 23 -6.47 0.64 19.90
N SER A 24 -7.10 0.66 21.06
CA SER A 24 -6.40 0.44 22.34
C SER A 24 -5.83 -0.97 22.48
N ALA A 25 -6.50 -1.99 21.92
CA ALA A 25 -6.05 -3.38 21.98
C ALA A 25 -4.79 -3.65 21.18
N ILE A 26 -4.57 -2.87 20.11
CA ILE A 26 -3.46 -3.00 19.16
C ILE A 26 -2.43 -1.87 19.22
N THR A 27 -2.55 -0.97 20.19
CA THR A 27 -1.50 0.00 20.48
C THR A 27 -0.40 -0.66 21.30
N CYS A 28 0.83 -0.57 20.81
CA CYS A 28 2.01 -1.22 21.39
C CYS A 28 3.08 -0.19 21.75
N GLU A 29 3.86 -0.48 22.80
CA GLU A 29 5.00 0.30 23.25
C GLU A 29 6.20 -0.61 23.50
N HIS A 30 7.28 -0.43 22.74
CA HIS A 30 8.50 -1.20 22.86
C HIS A 30 9.74 -0.31 22.72
N PRO A 31 10.06 0.54 23.74
CA PRO A 31 11.16 1.51 23.63
C PRO A 31 12.55 0.88 23.76
N LYS A 32 12.65 -0.39 24.16
CA LYS A 32 13.93 -1.09 24.38
C LYS A 32 14.04 -2.34 23.50
N ASP A 33 15.26 -2.65 23.09
CA ASP A 33 15.58 -3.91 22.41
C ASP A 33 15.24 -5.12 23.28
N LYS A 34 14.64 -6.14 22.66
CA LYS A 34 14.34 -7.45 23.23
C LYS A 34 14.93 -8.55 22.35
N PHE A 35 14.84 -9.81 22.80
CA PHE A 35 15.42 -10.95 22.08
C PHE A 35 15.00 -11.04 20.61
N SER A 36 13.72 -10.85 20.28
CA SER A 36 13.20 -10.97 18.91
C SER A 36 12.93 -9.62 18.22
N HIS A 37 12.84 -8.51 18.98
CA HIS A 37 12.48 -7.20 18.49
C HIS A 37 13.55 -6.16 18.85
N PHE A 38 13.84 -5.26 17.93
CA PHE A 38 14.53 -4.02 18.30
C PHE A 38 13.52 -2.96 18.76
N GLY A 39 13.95 -2.13 19.70
CA GLY A 39 13.11 -1.09 20.29
C GLY A 39 12.76 0.02 19.32
N LEU A 40 11.58 0.56 19.49
CA LEU A 40 11.07 1.72 18.75
C LEU A 40 10.78 2.87 19.71
N PRO A 41 11.20 4.11 19.40
CA PRO A 41 11.11 5.23 20.34
C PRO A 41 9.69 5.71 20.65
N HIS A 42 8.72 5.42 19.78
CA HIS A 42 7.33 5.88 19.91
C HIS A 42 6.33 4.72 19.94
N PRO A 43 5.18 4.89 20.59
CA PRO A 43 4.06 3.96 20.46
C PRO A 43 3.64 3.77 19.01
N PHE A 44 3.10 2.61 18.71
CA PHE A 44 2.66 2.26 17.35
C PHE A 44 1.46 1.32 17.36
N ILE A 45 0.77 1.23 16.24
CA ILE A 45 -0.28 0.25 16.02
C ILE A 45 0.34 -1.01 15.40
N CYS A 46 0.16 -2.16 16.04
CA CYS A 46 0.46 -3.45 15.43
C CYS A 46 -0.71 -3.94 14.56
N PRO A 47 -0.48 -4.85 13.59
CA PRO A 47 -1.53 -5.27 12.66
C PRO A 47 -2.77 -5.85 13.33
N ASN A 48 -2.59 -6.63 14.41
CA ASN A 48 -3.69 -7.21 15.20
C ASN A 48 -3.24 -7.56 16.62
N ASP A 49 -4.20 -8.01 17.46
CA ASP A 49 -3.94 -8.51 18.81
C ASP A 49 -3.52 -10.00 18.84
N GLY A 50 -3.31 -10.62 17.68
CA GLY A 50 -2.94 -12.03 17.49
C GLY A 50 -1.46 -12.24 17.18
N ILE A 51 -1.18 -12.97 16.07
CA ILE A 51 0.20 -13.41 15.72
C ILE A 51 1.14 -12.27 15.34
N PHE A 52 0.62 -11.10 14.94
CA PHE A 52 1.38 -9.91 14.59
C PHE A 52 1.42 -8.86 15.70
N LYS A 53 1.07 -9.26 16.92
CA LYS A 53 1.18 -8.37 18.07
C LYS A 53 2.65 -7.98 18.28
N ASP A 54 2.86 -6.73 18.67
CA ASP A 54 4.17 -6.13 18.93
C ASP A 54 5.03 -5.86 17.69
N ASP A 55 4.49 -6.09 16.47
CA ASP A 55 5.15 -5.79 15.21
C ASP A 55 4.65 -4.47 14.60
N GLN A 56 5.55 -3.57 14.25
CA GLN A 56 5.24 -2.44 13.37
C GLN A 56 5.71 -2.77 11.96
N PHE A 57 4.78 -3.16 11.07
CA PHE A 57 5.07 -3.42 9.67
C PHE A 57 5.11 -2.14 8.86
N TYR A 58 5.97 -2.11 7.84
CA TYR A 58 6.21 -0.92 7.04
C TYR A 58 4.99 -0.55 6.16
N TRP A 59 4.58 -1.41 5.24
CA TRP A 59 3.49 -1.07 4.34
C TRP A 59 2.12 -1.01 5.03
N ASP A 60 1.87 -1.89 6.05
CA ASP A 60 0.66 -1.87 6.89
C ASP A 60 0.46 -0.52 7.56
N SER A 61 1.56 0.08 8.01
CA SER A 61 1.52 1.37 8.69
C SER A 61 1.02 2.49 7.81
N TYR A 62 1.27 2.46 6.49
CA TYR A 62 0.71 3.46 5.59
C TYR A 62 -0.82 3.46 5.64
N PHE A 63 -1.43 2.30 5.45
CA PHE A 63 -2.89 2.18 5.46
C PHE A 63 -3.46 2.47 6.85
N THR A 64 -2.74 2.09 7.92
CA THR A 64 -3.11 2.41 9.29
C THR A 64 -3.10 3.92 9.56
N VAL A 65 -2.07 4.63 9.12
CA VAL A 65 -1.95 6.10 9.24
C VAL A 65 -3.13 6.83 8.60
N LEU A 66 -3.67 6.34 7.46
CA LEU A 66 -4.85 6.91 6.81
C LEU A 66 -6.06 7.02 7.77
N GLY A 67 -6.28 6.01 8.61
CA GLY A 67 -7.37 6.01 9.59
C GLY A 67 -7.03 6.80 10.85
N LEU A 68 -5.79 6.71 11.35
CA LEU A 68 -5.37 7.42 12.56
C LEU A 68 -5.48 8.93 12.45
N VAL A 69 -5.09 9.51 11.32
CA VAL A 69 -5.19 10.96 11.08
C VAL A 69 -6.65 11.43 10.95
N ARG A 70 -7.60 10.52 10.78
CA ARG A 70 -9.05 10.77 10.71
C ARG A 70 -9.80 10.41 11.99
N SER A 71 -9.11 9.88 12.98
CA SER A 71 -9.68 9.48 14.29
C SER A 71 -9.00 10.20 15.45
N ASP A 72 -8.55 11.44 15.23
CA ASP A 72 -7.87 12.31 16.22
C ASP A 72 -6.64 11.69 16.91
N ARG A 73 -6.02 10.66 16.26
CA ARG A 73 -4.81 9.99 16.75
C ARG A 73 -3.55 10.43 16.00
N ILE A 74 -3.45 11.74 15.76
CA ILE A 74 -2.42 12.37 14.93
C ILE A 74 -1.03 12.13 15.52
N GLU A 75 -0.85 12.28 16.84
CA GLU A 75 0.44 12.07 17.49
C GLU A 75 0.90 10.60 17.40
N LEU A 76 -0.02 9.63 17.46
CA LEU A 76 0.29 8.23 17.25
C LEU A 76 0.71 7.96 15.80
N ALA A 77 -0.01 8.51 14.83
CA ALA A 77 0.35 8.42 13.42
C ALA A 77 1.73 9.02 13.14
N LYS A 78 2.01 10.19 13.71
CA LYS A 78 3.31 10.87 13.61
C LYS A 78 4.42 10.03 14.27
N GLY A 79 4.17 9.46 15.46
CA GLY A 79 5.11 8.57 16.17
C GLY A 79 5.45 7.33 15.34
N MET A 80 4.47 6.72 14.66
CA MET A 80 4.71 5.59 13.76
C MET A 80 5.64 5.98 12.60
N VAL A 81 5.47 7.15 12.01
CA VAL A 81 6.36 7.68 10.98
C VAL A 81 7.77 7.96 11.54
N ASP A 82 7.85 8.54 12.74
CA ASP A 82 9.13 8.81 13.40
C ASP A 82 9.89 7.51 13.73
N ASN A 83 9.19 6.40 14.00
CA ASN A 83 9.79 5.07 14.14
C ASN A 83 10.47 4.61 12.83
N PHE A 84 9.87 4.83 11.65
CA PHE A 84 10.52 4.50 10.36
C PHE A 84 11.72 5.38 10.07
N ILE A 85 11.66 6.66 10.43
CA ILE A 85 12.81 7.56 10.35
C ILE A 85 13.94 7.08 11.27
N PHE A 86 13.61 6.60 12.47
CA PHE A 86 14.56 5.99 13.38
C PHE A 86 15.19 4.72 12.80
N MET A 87 14.39 3.82 12.22
CA MET A 87 14.88 2.61 11.57
C MET A 87 15.84 2.94 10.42
N GLN A 88 15.45 3.85 9.52
CA GLN A 88 16.28 4.29 8.40
C GLN A 88 17.65 4.85 8.89
N ASN A 89 17.64 5.68 9.91
CA ASN A 89 18.88 6.25 10.45
C ASN A 89 19.74 5.21 11.19
N ARG A 90 19.13 4.18 11.78
CA ARG A 90 19.83 3.13 12.53
C ARG A 90 20.42 2.05 11.62
N PHE A 91 19.67 1.66 10.58
CA PHE A 91 19.97 0.48 9.78
C PHE A 91 20.25 0.76 8.30
N GLN A 92 20.12 2.02 7.85
CA GLN A 92 20.24 2.46 6.44
C GLN A 92 19.18 1.83 5.51
N LEU A 93 18.15 1.24 6.07
CA LEU A 93 16.95 0.75 5.41
C LEU A 93 15.78 0.81 6.39
N ILE A 94 14.57 0.71 5.88
CA ILE A 94 13.39 0.48 6.70
C ILE A 94 13.08 -1.02 6.63
N PRO A 95 13.32 -1.81 7.70
CA PRO A 95 12.98 -3.22 7.70
C PRO A 95 11.48 -3.45 7.55
N MET A 96 11.09 -4.60 7.00
CA MET A 96 9.69 -5.04 6.89
C MET A 96 8.90 -4.81 8.19
N ARG A 97 9.54 -5.05 9.33
CA ARG A 97 9.01 -4.83 10.70
C ARG A 97 10.15 -4.77 11.72
N ASN A 98 9.85 -4.37 12.93
CA ASN A 98 10.83 -4.19 14.02
C ASN A 98 11.37 -5.51 14.60
N ARG A 99 11.76 -6.47 13.75
CA ARG A 99 12.40 -7.72 14.16
C ARG A 99 13.81 -7.87 13.63
N TRP A 100 14.73 -8.38 14.48
CA TRP A 100 16.14 -8.55 14.10
C TRP A 100 16.35 -9.39 12.85
N TYR A 101 15.55 -10.43 12.66
CA TYR A 101 15.66 -11.32 11.49
C TYR A 101 15.09 -10.72 10.19
N ASN A 102 14.48 -9.53 10.27
CA ASN A 102 14.01 -8.80 9.08
C ASN A 102 14.95 -7.65 8.67
N LEU A 103 16.17 -7.54 9.23
CA LEU A 103 17.10 -6.45 8.90
C LEU A 103 17.64 -6.48 7.47
N GLY A 104 17.35 -7.47 6.68
CA GLY A 104 17.76 -7.52 5.27
C GLY A 104 16.59 -7.50 4.29
N THR A 105 15.37 -7.26 4.78
CA THR A 105 14.14 -7.28 3.99
C THR A 105 13.32 -6.04 4.30
N SER A 106 12.94 -5.28 3.27
CA SER A 106 11.99 -4.16 3.40
C SER A 106 10.60 -4.55 2.91
N GLN A 107 9.76 -3.59 2.63
CA GLN A 107 8.49 -3.70 1.92
C GLN A 107 8.34 -2.51 0.98
N ILE A 108 7.33 -2.57 0.09
CA ILE A 108 7.01 -1.48 -0.85
C ILE A 108 7.04 -0.11 -0.13
N PRO A 109 7.79 0.88 -0.66
CA PRO A 109 8.03 2.13 0.05
C PRO A 109 6.81 3.05 0.02
N PHE A 110 6.32 3.43 1.21
CA PHE A 110 5.20 4.36 1.38
C PHE A 110 5.51 5.55 2.31
N LEU A 111 6.77 5.74 2.74
CA LEU A 111 7.11 6.76 3.74
C LEU A 111 6.74 8.19 3.29
N THR A 112 6.98 8.57 2.01
CA THR A 112 6.57 9.89 1.50
C THR A 112 5.06 10.10 1.63
N SER A 113 4.28 9.06 1.34
CA SER A 113 2.82 9.10 1.42
C SER A 113 2.34 9.21 2.87
N MET A 114 2.95 8.47 3.82
CA MET A 114 2.66 8.63 5.25
C MET A 114 2.98 10.04 5.75
N ILE A 115 4.13 10.59 5.34
CA ILE A 115 4.52 11.97 5.69
C ILE A 115 3.52 12.98 5.14
N ALA A 116 3.00 12.78 3.93
CA ALA A 116 2.01 13.67 3.34
C ALA A 116 0.70 13.67 4.14
N GLU A 117 0.20 12.50 4.55
CA GLU A 117 -1.02 12.38 5.38
C GLU A 117 -0.87 13.10 6.74
N VAL A 118 0.24 12.84 7.45
CA VAL A 118 0.50 13.49 8.74
C VAL A 118 0.71 15.01 8.57
N PHE A 119 1.43 15.41 7.53
CA PHE A 119 1.68 16.84 7.28
C PHE A 119 0.40 17.60 6.90
N ALA A 120 -0.51 16.97 6.18
CA ALA A 120 -1.79 17.59 5.77
C ALA A 120 -2.62 18.05 6.99
N VAL A 121 -2.55 17.33 8.11
CA VAL A 121 -3.29 17.65 9.33
C VAL A 121 -2.48 18.46 10.35
N THR A 122 -1.15 18.31 10.39
CA THR A 122 -0.30 19.01 11.39
C THR A 122 0.25 20.34 10.90
N GLY A 123 0.50 20.48 9.60
CA GLY A 123 1.21 21.63 9.02
C GLY A 123 2.66 21.78 9.51
N ASP A 124 3.22 20.80 10.23
CA ASP A 124 4.57 20.91 10.87
C ASP A 124 5.68 20.84 9.80
N ARG A 125 6.07 22.00 9.31
CA ARG A 125 7.13 22.13 8.28
C ARG A 125 8.51 21.68 8.78
N ARG A 126 8.81 21.82 10.09
CA ARG A 126 10.10 21.41 10.65
C ARG A 126 10.21 19.90 10.70
N TRP A 127 9.15 19.24 11.18
CA TRP A 127 9.05 17.80 11.18
C TRP A 127 9.10 17.23 9.75
N ARG A 128 8.28 17.76 8.82
CA ARG A 128 8.27 17.33 7.41
C ARG A 128 9.65 17.38 6.79
N ARG A 129 10.45 18.45 7.06
CA ARG A 129 11.82 18.56 6.52
C ARG A 129 12.73 17.45 7.01
N LYS A 130 12.65 17.08 8.31
CA LYS A 130 13.40 15.96 8.89
C LYS A 130 12.97 14.63 8.28
N ALA A 131 11.67 14.42 8.15
CA ALA A 131 11.09 13.20 7.61
C ALA A 131 11.44 12.99 6.13
N MET A 132 11.34 14.04 5.30
CA MET A 132 11.72 13.96 3.88
C MET A 132 13.20 13.71 3.65
N ALA A 133 14.08 14.15 4.55
CA ALA A 133 15.50 13.80 4.49
C ALA A 133 15.75 12.29 4.72
N ALA A 134 14.94 11.63 5.55
CA ALA A 134 15.03 10.19 5.75
C ALA A 134 14.50 9.42 4.52
N THR A 135 13.46 9.91 3.84
CA THR A 135 12.98 9.29 2.61
C THR A 135 13.99 9.36 1.46
N GLU A 136 14.71 10.48 1.35
CA GLU A 136 15.78 10.62 0.35
C GLU A 136 16.91 9.61 0.60
N LYS A 137 17.27 9.37 1.88
CA LYS A 137 18.23 8.33 2.25
C LYS A 137 17.72 6.94 1.92
N GLU A 138 16.48 6.60 2.28
CA GLU A 138 15.88 5.31 1.95
C GLU A 138 15.91 5.06 0.44
N LEU A 139 15.51 6.04 -0.36
CA LEU A 139 15.57 5.95 -1.81
C LEU A 139 16.97 5.69 -2.33
N SER A 140 17.98 6.44 -1.84
CA SER A 140 19.36 6.37 -2.34
C SER A 140 20.19 5.23 -1.75
N GLU A 141 19.97 4.87 -0.49
CA GLU A 141 20.77 3.89 0.25
C GLU A 141 20.24 2.46 0.07
N TYR A 142 18.94 2.30 -0.18
CA TYR A 142 18.30 0.99 -0.37
C TYR A 142 17.79 0.80 -1.80
N TRP A 143 16.69 1.46 -2.18
CA TRP A 143 15.98 1.18 -3.43
C TRP A 143 16.76 1.48 -4.72
N MET A 144 17.64 2.50 -4.70
CA MET A 144 18.42 2.92 -5.86
C MET A 144 19.92 2.65 -5.71
N ASN A 145 20.33 1.95 -4.64
CA ASN A 145 21.73 1.65 -4.38
C ASN A 145 22.23 0.49 -5.27
N LYS A 146 23.12 0.78 -6.18
CA LYS A 146 23.72 -0.20 -7.11
C LYS A 146 24.88 -1.00 -6.49
N ASN A 147 25.31 -0.64 -5.29
CA ASN A 147 26.44 -1.27 -4.61
C ASN A 147 25.99 -2.40 -3.66
N LEU A 148 24.68 -2.55 -3.45
CA LEU A 148 24.16 -3.68 -2.68
C LEU A 148 24.25 -4.97 -3.48
N THR A 149 24.48 -6.10 -2.80
CA THR A 149 24.41 -7.44 -3.41
C THR A 149 23.01 -7.74 -3.89
N GLU A 150 22.01 -7.38 -3.08
CA GLU A 150 20.57 -7.44 -3.34
C GLU A 150 20.10 -6.23 -4.18
N GLN A 151 20.59 -6.12 -5.39
CA GLN A 151 20.25 -4.96 -6.23
C GLN A 151 18.77 -4.93 -6.62
N HIS A 152 18.09 -3.86 -6.25
CA HIS A 152 16.72 -3.59 -6.68
C HIS A 152 16.68 -3.03 -8.10
N ILE A 153 17.51 -2.03 -8.41
CA ILE A 153 17.55 -1.42 -9.75
C ILE A 153 18.31 -2.31 -10.74
N VAL A 154 17.63 -2.87 -11.72
CA VAL A 154 18.20 -3.93 -12.58
C VAL A 154 18.06 -3.71 -14.09
N TYR A 155 16.98 -3.11 -14.59
CA TYR A 155 16.76 -2.99 -16.02
C TYR A 155 16.16 -1.65 -16.42
N ARG A 156 16.81 -0.91 -17.31
CA ARG A 156 16.39 0.42 -17.81
C ARG A 156 16.02 1.44 -16.73
N GLY A 157 16.64 1.34 -15.56
CA GLY A 157 16.36 2.22 -14.43
C GLY A 157 15.15 1.83 -13.59
N LEU A 158 14.52 0.69 -13.88
CA LEU A 158 13.43 0.13 -13.11
C LEU A 158 13.92 -0.88 -12.08
N SER A 159 13.15 -1.04 -11.02
CA SER A 159 13.47 -1.84 -9.85
C SER A 159 12.63 -3.11 -9.79
N ARG A 160 13.19 -4.14 -9.15
CA ARG A 160 12.54 -5.39 -8.74
C ARG A 160 12.48 -5.47 -7.23
N TYR A 161 11.69 -6.39 -6.70
CA TYR A 161 11.83 -6.85 -5.31
C TYR A 161 13.02 -7.77 -5.18
N CYS A 162 13.81 -7.62 -4.12
CA CYS A 162 14.99 -8.44 -3.87
C CYS A 162 15.51 -8.19 -2.46
N ASP A 163 15.38 -9.14 -1.57
CA ASP A 163 15.99 -9.05 -0.26
C ASP A 163 17.38 -9.70 -0.20
N HIS A 164 18.00 -9.69 0.98
CA HIS A 164 19.35 -10.22 1.17
C HIS A 164 19.49 -11.73 0.93
N TYR A 165 18.40 -12.51 0.95
CA TYR A 165 18.45 -13.95 0.62
C TYR A 165 18.53 -14.21 -0.88
N ILE A 166 18.15 -13.25 -1.72
CA ILE A 166 18.20 -13.32 -3.19
C ILE A 166 17.48 -14.58 -3.72
N THR A 167 16.31 -14.85 -3.18
CA THR A 167 15.42 -15.92 -3.63
C THR A 167 14.10 -15.36 -4.15
N HIS A 168 13.43 -16.09 -5.05
CA HIS A 168 12.10 -15.68 -5.55
C HIS A 168 11.09 -15.56 -4.42
N LEU A 169 11.09 -16.49 -3.49
CA LEU A 169 10.22 -16.50 -2.31
C LEU A 169 10.44 -15.27 -1.42
N ALA A 170 11.69 -14.94 -1.13
CA ALA A 170 12.04 -13.82 -0.27
C ALA A 170 11.71 -12.47 -0.94
N ALA A 171 11.93 -12.35 -2.25
CA ALA A 171 11.50 -11.19 -3.04
C ALA A 171 9.97 -11.02 -3.03
N GLU A 172 9.22 -12.12 -3.06
CA GLU A 172 7.76 -12.08 -2.97
C GLU A 172 7.29 -11.64 -1.57
N HIS A 173 8.00 -12.02 -0.50
CA HIS A 173 7.76 -11.48 0.85
C HIS A 173 8.00 -9.96 0.91
N GLU A 174 9.08 -9.45 0.29
CA GLU A 174 9.34 -8.01 0.21
C GLU A 174 8.24 -7.26 -0.53
N SER A 175 7.58 -7.90 -1.49
CA SER A 175 6.47 -7.29 -2.23
C SER A 175 5.24 -7.01 -1.38
N GLY A 176 5.07 -7.71 -0.26
CA GLY A 176 3.84 -7.72 0.53
C GLY A 176 2.69 -8.51 -0.11
N TRP A 177 2.90 -9.10 -1.30
CA TRP A 177 1.91 -9.96 -1.99
C TRP A 177 2.24 -11.44 -1.81
N ASP A 178 2.58 -11.82 -0.61
CA ASP A 178 3.07 -13.14 -0.26
C ASP A 178 1.92 -14.09 0.16
N MET A 179 1.43 -14.99 -0.71
CA MET A 179 1.92 -15.38 -2.06
C MET A 179 0.90 -15.03 -3.12
N THR A 180 1.36 -14.86 -4.36
CA THR A 180 0.51 -14.58 -5.52
C THR A 180 0.99 -15.30 -6.78
N SER A 181 0.08 -15.65 -7.69
CA SER A 181 0.42 -16.19 -9.01
C SER A 181 0.96 -15.13 -10.00
N ARG A 182 0.99 -13.88 -9.59
CA ARG A 182 1.37 -12.70 -10.36
C ARG A 182 2.74 -12.82 -11.03
N PHE A 183 3.68 -13.48 -10.35
CA PHE A 183 5.07 -13.64 -10.79
C PHE A 183 5.41 -15.06 -11.25
N HIS A 184 4.44 -15.97 -11.33
CA HIS A 184 4.67 -17.38 -11.69
C HIS A 184 5.82 -18.00 -10.90
N ASP A 185 5.93 -17.71 -9.60
CA ASP A 185 6.99 -18.14 -8.67
C ASP A 185 8.41 -17.62 -9.00
N HIS A 186 8.52 -16.64 -9.91
CA HIS A 186 9.76 -16.04 -10.37
C HIS A 186 9.90 -14.54 -10.05
N CYS A 187 9.50 -14.11 -8.86
CA CYS A 187 9.44 -12.69 -8.48
C CYS A 187 10.73 -11.89 -8.80
N LEU A 188 11.91 -12.47 -8.58
CA LEU A 188 13.20 -11.82 -8.90
C LEU A 188 13.39 -11.47 -10.39
N ASP A 189 12.66 -12.11 -11.28
CA ASP A 189 12.81 -11.93 -12.73
C ASP A 189 11.85 -10.85 -13.28
N TYR A 190 11.01 -10.30 -12.42
CA TYR A 190 10.01 -9.29 -12.78
C TYR A 190 10.39 -7.88 -12.33
N LEU A 191 9.97 -6.90 -13.14
CA LEU A 191 9.85 -5.50 -12.75
C LEU A 191 8.39 -5.27 -12.36
N PRO A 192 8.07 -5.15 -11.07
CA PRO A 192 6.68 -5.01 -10.62
C PRO A 192 6.13 -3.61 -10.90
N VAL A 193 4.87 -3.53 -11.31
CA VAL A 193 4.19 -2.24 -11.57
C VAL A 193 4.07 -1.43 -10.29
N ASP A 194 3.63 -2.05 -9.20
CA ASP A 194 3.40 -1.39 -7.90
C ASP A 194 4.67 -0.79 -7.29
N LEU A 195 5.79 -1.54 -7.21
CA LEU A 195 7.06 -1.02 -6.73
C LEU A 195 7.52 0.20 -7.54
N ASN A 196 7.48 0.08 -8.87
CA ASN A 196 7.94 1.16 -9.73
C ASN A 196 7.01 2.38 -9.69
N CYS A 197 5.71 2.20 -9.41
CA CYS A 197 4.79 3.30 -9.10
C CYS A 197 5.10 3.95 -7.75
N ALA A 198 5.41 3.16 -6.72
CA ALA A 198 5.79 3.70 -5.41
C ALA A 198 7.09 4.54 -5.50
N LEU A 199 8.09 4.05 -6.23
CA LEU A 199 9.33 4.79 -6.46
C LEU A 199 9.13 6.05 -7.32
N TYR A 200 8.26 5.99 -8.34
CA TYR A 200 7.84 7.18 -9.09
C TYR A 200 7.19 8.22 -8.17
N LYS A 201 6.31 7.76 -7.28
CA LYS A 201 5.67 8.65 -6.31
C LYS A 201 6.69 9.25 -5.33
N TYR A 202 7.67 8.49 -4.86
CA TYR A 202 8.79 9.02 -4.07
C TYR A 202 9.52 10.14 -4.79
N GLU A 203 9.87 9.93 -6.04
CA GLU A 203 10.59 10.90 -6.87
C GLU A 203 9.74 12.18 -7.06
N THR A 204 8.44 12.05 -7.33
CA THR A 204 7.55 13.22 -7.47
C THR A 204 7.29 13.95 -6.16
N ASP A 205 7.08 13.22 -5.05
CA ASP A 205 6.86 13.81 -3.73
C ASP A 205 8.10 14.57 -3.22
N LEU A 206 9.29 14.04 -3.46
CA LEU A 206 10.56 14.72 -3.18
C LEU A 206 10.74 15.98 -4.04
N ALA A 207 10.39 15.89 -5.32
CA ALA A 207 10.41 17.05 -6.22
C ALA A 207 9.50 18.18 -5.71
N GLU A 208 8.26 17.85 -5.35
CA GLU A 208 7.28 18.80 -4.80
C GLU A 208 7.77 19.39 -3.47
N PHE A 209 8.34 18.57 -2.59
CA PHE A 209 8.91 19.01 -1.33
C PHE A 209 10.05 20.02 -1.55
N TYR A 210 10.98 19.73 -2.46
CA TYR A 210 12.09 20.63 -2.76
C TYR A 210 11.63 21.90 -3.45
N LYS A 211 10.64 21.83 -4.33
CA LYS A 211 10.00 23.01 -4.94
C LYS A 211 9.39 23.92 -3.86
N ALA A 212 8.62 23.35 -2.94
CA ALA A 212 8.02 24.09 -1.81
C ALA A 212 9.06 24.62 -0.80
N SER A 213 10.27 24.05 -0.80
CA SER A 213 11.41 24.46 0.02
C SER A 213 12.34 25.46 -0.70
N HIS A 214 11.94 26.01 -1.84
CA HIS A 214 12.75 26.91 -2.69
C HIS A 214 14.12 26.35 -3.11
N LYS A 215 14.16 25.06 -3.42
CA LYS A 215 15.36 24.34 -3.87
C LYS A 215 15.14 23.78 -5.29
N PRO A 216 15.07 24.63 -6.33
CA PRO A 216 14.66 24.21 -7.69
C PRO A 216 15.60 23.16 -8.30
N ARG A 217 16.93 23.24 -8.06
CA ARG A 217 17.88 22.26 -8.61
C ARG A 217 17.61 20.83 -8.13
N GLN A 218 17.29 20.66 -6.83
CA GLN A 218 16.93 19.35 -6.28
C GLN A 218 15.56 18.90 -6.80
N SER A 219 14.59 19.80 -6.88
CA SER A 219 13.29 19.53 -7.48
C SER A 219 13.42 19.00 -8.91
N ASP A 220 14.18 19.71 -9.76
CA ASP A 220 14.38 19.33 -11.17
C ASP A 220 15.10 17.98 -11.29
N ALA A 221 16.07 17.70 -10.41
CA ALA A 221 16.77 16.42 -10.42
C ALA A 221 15.81 15.23 -10.17
N PHE A 222 14.90 15.36 -9.20
CA PHE A 222 13.90 14.33 -8.93
C PHE A 222 12.82 14.24 -10.01
N LEU A 223 12.40 15.36 -10.61
CA LEU A 223 11.47 15.34 -11.76
C LEU A 223 12.09 14.59 -12.94
N VAL A 224 13.36 14.81 -13.24
CA VAL A 224 14.06 14.08 -14.32
C VAL A 224 14.11 12.57 -14.03
N GLN A 225 14.29 12.16 -12.78
CA GLN A 225 14.24 10.74 -12.40
C GLN A 225 12.83 10.16 -12.58
N ALA A 226 11.81 10.84 -12.06
CA ALA A 226 10.42 10.45 -12.22
C ALA A 226 10.01 10.31 -13.69
N GLU A 227 10.36 11.27 -14.54
CA GLU A 227 10.07 11.21 -15.98
C GLU A 227 10.77 10.03 -16.67
N LYS A 228 12.03 9.73 -16.32
CA LYS A 228 12.76 8.58 -16.87
C LYS A 228 12.05 7.28 -16.47
N ARG A 229 11.63 7.16 -15.21
CA ARG A 229 10.90 5.99 -14.71
C ARG A 229 9.55 5.84 -15.42
N GLN A 230 8.77 6.94 -15.54
CA GLN A 230 7.48 6.93 -16.23
C GLN A 230 7.62 6.48 -17.70
N ARG A 231 8.61 7.01 -18.43
CA ARG A 231 8.87 6.61 -19.83
C ARG A 231 9.25 5.13 -19.92
N ALA A 232 10.10 4.63 -19.03
CA ALA A 232 10.50 3.22 -19.01
C ALA A 232 9.31 2.30 -18.69
N MET A 233 8.50 2.63 -17.68
CA MET A 233 7.29 1.89 -17.32
C MET A 233 6.28 1.89 -18.47
N THR A 234 6.02 3.03 -19.09
CA THR A 234 5.10 3.11 -20.24
C THR A 234 5.59 2.24 -21.41
N SER A 235 6.90 2.25 -21.70
CA SER A 235 7.48 1.45 -22.78
C SER A 235 7.41 -0.05 -22.53
N LEU A 236 7.66 -0.49 -21.30
CA LEU A 236 7.83 -1.90 -20.97
C LEU A 236 6.54 -2.54 -20.44
N MET A 237 5.78 -1.82 -19.60
CA MET A 237 4.67 -2.38 -18.83
C MET A 237 3.30 -2.08 -19.44
N TRP A 238 3.12 -0.94 -20.11
CA TRP A 238 1.85 -0.61 -20.76
C TRP A 238 1.60 -1.48 -21.99
N ASN A 239 0.50 -2.22 -22.00
CA ASN A 239 0.05 -2.97 -23.18
C ASN A 239 -1.01 -2.16 -23.92
N HIS A 240 -0.70 -1.74 -25.15
CA HIS A 240 -1.62 -0.93 -25.97
C HIS A 240 -2.86 -1.69 -26.43
N GLU A 241 -2.71 -3.00 -26.68
CA GLU A 241 -3.79 -3.86 -27.13
C GLU A 241 -4.79 -4.11 -26.00
N PHE A 242 -4.27 -4.50 -24.83
CA PHE A 242 -5.10 -4.77 -23.66
C PHE A 242 -5.49 -3.51 -22.87
N GLY A 243 -4.85 -2.36 -23.09
CA GLY A 243 -5.16 -1.12 -22.39
C GLY A 243 -4.90 -1.19 -20.87
N PHE A 244 -3.86 -1.91 -20.44
CA PHE A 244 -3.56 -2.14 -19.04
C PHE A 244 -2.05 -2.21 -18.77
N PHE A 245 -1.63 -1.94 -17.53
CA PHE A 245 -0.25 -2.11 -17.10
C PHE A 245 -0.04 -3.51 -16.52
N PHE A 246 1.02 -4.18 -16.97
CA PHE A 246 1.42 -5.51 -16.52
C PHE A 246 2.85 -5.49 -16.01
N ASP A 247 3.17 -6.40 -15.08
CA ASP A 247 4.54 -6.66 -14.67
C ASP A 247 5.38 -7.09 -15.89
N TYR A 248 6.66 -6.74 -15.88
CA TYR A 248 7.55 -7.03 -17.00
C TYR A 248 8.63 -8.02 -16.59
N ASP A 249 8.64 -9.19 -17.21
CA ASP A 249 9.71 -10.17 -17.11
C ASP A 249 10.93 -9.66 -17.88
N TYR A 250 11.90 -9.11 -17.14
CA TYR A 250 13.07 -8.49 -17.76
C TYR A 250 14.14 -9.53 -18.16
N LYS A 251 14.11 -10.73 -17.60
CA LYS A 251 14.98 -11.84 -17.99
C LYS A 251 14.64 -12.35 -19.37
N HIS A 252 13.36 -12.60 -19.62
CA HIS A 252 12.86 -13.07 -20.92
C HIS A 252 12.45 -11.92 -21.85
N LYS A 253 12.56 -10.66 -21.41
CA LYS A 253 12.17 -9.44 -22.13
C LYS A 253 10.72 -9.47 -22.62
N LYS A 254 9.83 -9.96 -21.76
CA LYS A 254 8.42 -10.20 -22.07
C LYS A 254 7.51 -9.44 -21.09
N ARG A 255 6.50 -8.76 -21.63
CA ARG A 255 5.44 -8.18 -20.83
C ARG A 255 4.53 -9.30 -20.31
N GLY A 256 4.16 -9.23 -19.03
CA GLY A 256 3.18 -10.12 -18.44
C GLY A 256 1.79 -9.94 -19.06
N THR A 257 0.92 -10.91 -18.80
CA THR A 257 -0.50 -10.89 -19.20
C THR A 257 -1.43 -11.23 -18.05
N PHE A 258 -0.87 -11.40 -16.86
CA PHE A 258 -1.61 -11.73 -15.66
C PHE A 258 -2.24 -10.46 -15.05
N TYR A 259 -3.56 -10.41 -15.05
CA TYR A 259 -4.29 -9.25 -14.50
C TYR A 259 -4.33 -9.30 -12.98
N SER A 260 -3.81 -8.24 -12.36
CA SER A 260 -3.86 -8.02 -10.91
C SER A 260 -4.15 -6.55 -10.60
N LEU A 261 -4.60 -6.26 -9.37
CA LEU A 261 -4.84 -4.87 -8.94
C LEU A 261 -3.56 -4.03 -8.90
N ALA A 262 -2.37 -4.66 -8.96
CA ALA A 262 -1.11 -3.93 -9.14
C ALA A 262 -1.11 -3.06 -10.40
N GLY A 263 -1.82 -3.49 -11.46
CA GLY A 263 -1.96 -2.71 -12.68
C GLY A 263 -2.72 -1.39 -12.52
N PHE A 264 -3.39 -1.15 -11.38
CA PHE A 264 -4.05 0.14 -11.05
C PHE A 264 -3.17 1.10 -10.23
N TYR A 265 -2.01 0.67 -9.73
CA TYR A 265 -1.09 1.57 -9.03
C TYR A 265 -0.67 2.81 -9.83
N PRO A 266 -0.57 2.77 -11.19
CA PRO A 266 -0.33 3.97 -12.00
C PRO A 266 -1.41 5.06 -11.84
N LEU A 267 -2.66 4.70 -11.49
CA LEU A 267 -3.70 5.68 -11.18
C LEU A 267 -3.47 6.31 -9.79
N TRP A 268 -3.13 5.51 -8.79
CA TRP A 268 -2.81 6.00 -7.45
C TRP A 268 -1.60 6.93 -7.48
N ALA A 269 -0.53 6.54 -8.16
CA ALA A 269 0.69 7.33 -8.27
C ALA A 269 0.57 8.54 -9.24
N LYS A 270 -0.57 8.72 -9.92
CA LYS A 270 -0.77 9.73 -10.98
C LYS A 270 0.25 9.63 -12.12
N LEU A 271 0.71 8.42 -12.42
CA LEU A 271 1.67 8.12 -13.48
C LEU A 271 0.99 7.98 -14.85
N ALA A 272 -0.20 7.39 -14.90
CA ALA A 272 -0.93 7.14 -16.13
C ALA A 272 -1.42 8.43 -16.78
N THR A 273 -1.52 8.46 -18.12
CA THR A 273 -2.25 9.52 -18.82
C THR A 273 -3.77 9.34 -18.67
N HIS A 274 -4.56 10.39 -18.86
CA HIS A 274 -6.03 10.26 -18.85
C HIS A 274 -6.56 9.25 -19.87
N ALA A 275 -5.90 9.14 -21.03
CA ALA A 275 -6.24 8.15 -22.04
C ALA A 275 -5.97 6.70 -21.58
N GLN A 276 -4.87 6.49 -20.86
CA GLN A 276 -4.57 5.20 -20.23
C GLN A 276 -5.55 4.90 -19.09
N ALA A 277 -5.81 5.88 -18.23
CA ALA A 277 -6.76 5.74 -17.12
C ALA A 277 -8.15 5.29 -17.62
N LYS A 278 -8.65 5.90 -18.71
CA LYS A 278 -9.91 5.50 -19.31
C LYS A 278 -9.95 4.02 -19.67
N LYS A 279 -8.90 3.50 -20.32
CA LYS A 279 -8.82 2.08 -20.69
C LYS A 279 -8.68 1.17 -19.45
N MET A 280 -7.89 1.60 -18.45
CA MET A 280 -7.71 0.82 -17.23
C MET A 280 -9.02 0.64 -16.46
N VAL A 281 -9.86 1.67 -16.38
CA VAL A 281 -11.16 1.62 -15.70
C VAL A 281 -12.11 0.60 -16.32
N GLU A 282 -12.03 0.36 -17.63
CA GLU A 282 -12.82 -0.66 -18.33
C GLU A 282 -12.52 -2.09 -17.81
N HIS A 283 -11.38 -2.30 -17.16
CA HIS A 283 -10.99 -3.60 -16.59
C HIS A 283 -11.49 -3.84 -15.14
N LEU A 284 -12.15 -2.88 -14.51
CA LEU A 284 -12.65 -3.05 -13.13
C LEU A 284 -13.58 -4.26 -13.00
N GLU A 285 -14.42 -4.52 -14.01
CA GLU A 285 -15.36 -5.66 -14.02
C GLU A 285 -14.68 -7.02 -13.84
N ARG A 286 -13.39 -7.16 -14.23
CA ARG A 286 -12.61 -8.40 -14.07
C ARG A 286 -12.34 -8.75 -12.61
N PHE A 287 -12.37 -7.75 -11.75
CA PHE A 287 -12.00 -7.86 -10.34
C PHE A 287 -13.20 -7.64 -9.41
N GLU A 288 -14.31 -7.10 -9.92
CA GLU A 288 -15.40 -6.57 -9.12
C GLU A 288 -16.45 -7.65 -8.81
N TYR A 289 -16.63 -7.90 -7.51
CA TYR A 289 -17.55 -8.87 -6.95
C TYR A 289 -18.48 -8.21 -5.91
N PRO A 290 -19.46 -8.94 -5.32
CA PRO A 290 -20.38 -8.36 -4.33
C PRO A 290 -19.69 -7.72 -3.12
N GLY A 291 -18.52 -8.22 -2.69
CA GLY A 291 -17.76 -7.72 -1.54
C GLY A 291 -16.67 -6.68 -1.86
N GLY A 292 -16.55 -6.26 -3.11
CA GLY A 292 -15.49 -5.36 -3.57
C GLY A 292 -14.62 -5.98 -4.65
N LEU A 293 -13.32 -5.67 -4.66
CA LEU A 293 -12.39 -6.15 -5.69
C LEU A 293 -11.58 -7.36 -5.19
N ALA A 294 -11.49 -8.42 -6.00
CA ALA A 294 -10.49 -9.46 -5.83
C ALA A 294 -9.12 -8.93 -6.26
N ASN A 295 -8.03 -9.38 -5.62
CA ASN A 295 -6.69 -8.89 -5.93
C ASN A 295 -6.19 -9.27 -7.33
N THR A 296 -6.69 -10.38 -7.87
CA THR A 296 -6.39 -10.87 -9.22
C THR A 296 -7.67 -11.25 -9.95
N GLN A 297 -7.58 -11.38 -11.27
CA GLN A 297 -8.66 -12.00 -12.04
C GLN A 297 -8.89 -13.44 -11.58
N ALA A 298 -10.10 -13.96 -11.77
CA ALA A 298 -10.38 -15.37 -11.59
C ALA A 298 -9.57 -16.16 -12.63
N THR A 299 -8.65 -16.97 -12.16
CA THR A 299 -7.87 -17.91 -12.98
C THR A 299 -8.25 -19.32 -12.57
N GLY A 300 -8.67 -20.14 -13.54
CA GLY A 300 -8.84 -21.58 -13.32
C GLY A 300 -7.53 -22.35 -13.28
N LEU A 301 -6.39 -21.70 -12.98
CA LEU A 301 -5.08 -22.16 -13.34
C LEU A 301 -4.25 -22.79 -12.22
N SER A 302 -4.67 -22.79 -10.96
CA SER A 302 -3.90 -23.53 -9.94
C SER A 302 -4.80 -24.31 -9.01
N GLU A 303 -4.44 -25.56 -8.77
CA GLU A 303 -4.91 -26.37 -7.64
C GLU A 303 -4.38 -25.79 -6.31
N GLU A 304 -3.36 -24.93 -6.35
CA GLU A 304 -2.79 -24.25 -5.21
C GLU A 304 -3.37 -22.84 -5.08
N TYR A 305 -4.14 -22.66 -4.03
CA TYR A 305 -4.72 -21.38 -3.63
C TYR A 305 -3.66 -20.47 -3.01
N LYS A 306 -3.36 -19.33 -3.66
CA LYS A 306 -2.46 -18.31 -3.09
C LYS A 306 -3.27 -17.21 -2.44
N GLN A 307 -2.89 -16.81 -1.22
CA GLN A 307 -3.71 -15.90 -0.39
C GLN A 307 -3.94 -14.51 -0.99
N HIS A 308 -3.09 -14.05 -1.92
CA HIS A 308 -3.26 -12.79 -2.65
C HIS A 308 -4.01 -12.95 -3.98
N ASP A 309 -4.44 -14.14 -4.33
CA ASP A 309 -5.20 -14.37 -5.56
C ASP A 309 -6.71 -14.35 -5.33
N PHE A 310 -7.48 -14.35 -6.44
CA PHE A 310 -8.91 -14.57 -6.42
C PHE A 310 -9.24 -15.85 -5.60
N PRO A 311 -10.26 -15.86 -4.74
CA PRO A 311 -11.31 -14.85 -4.55
C PRO A 311 -11.04 -13.81 -3.45
N ASN A 312 -9.82 -13.72 -2.94
CA ASN A 312 -9.49 -12.79 -1.86
C ASN A 312 -9.34 -11.35 -2.36
N GLY A 313 -9.96 -10.44 -1.61
CA GLY A 313 -9.76 -9.00 -1.70
C GLY A 313 -9.11 -8.47 -0.43
N TRP A 314 -8.03 -7.73 -0.59
CA TRP A 314 -7.27 -7.16 0.51
C TRP A 314 -7.57 -5.67 0.65
N PRO A 315 -7.81 -5.17 1.85
CA PRO A 315 -8.15 -3.77 2.08
C PRO A 315 -7.15 -2.78 1.47
N PRO A 316 -5.82 -2.97 1.56
CA PRO A 316 -4.86 -2.09 0.91
C PRO A 316 -5.13 -1.89 -0.58
N GLN A 317 -5.39 -2.96 -1.32
CA GLN A 317 -5.65 -2.90 -2.76
C GLN A 317 -7.01 -2.27 -3.08
N GLN A 318 -8.05 -2.48 -2.25
CA GLN A 318 -9.31 -1.74 -2.38
C GLN A 318 -9.05 -0.23 -2.35
N TRP A 319 -8.30 0.22 -1.34
CA TRP A 319 -7.98 1.63 -1.15
C TRP A 319 -7.14 2.20 -2.30
N ILE A 320 -6.10 1.50 -2.75
CA ILE A 320 -5.24 1.94 -3.88
C ILE A 320 -6.08 2.18 -5.13
N VAL A 321 -6.98 1.25 -5.46
CA VAL A 321 -7.85 1.40 -6.64
C VAL A 321 -8.83 2.55 -6.45
N ILE A 322 -9.51 2.64 -5.31
CA ILE A 322 -10.48 3.71 -5.01
C ILE A 322 -9.80 5.08 -5.09
N GLN A 323 -8.63 5.24 -4.43
CA GLN A 323 -7.87 6.49 -4.47
C GLN A 323 -7.39 6.80 -5.89
N GLY A 324 -6.94 5.79 -6.63
CA GLY A 324 -6.56 5.93 -8.03
C GLY A 324 -7.72 6.43 -8.90
N LEU A 325 -8.91 5.88 -8.75
CA LEU A 325 -10.13 6.32 -9.44
C LEU A 325 -10.48 7.78 -9.11
N LEU A 326 -10.43 8.16 -7.83
CA LEU A 326 -10.65 9.54 -7.39
C LEU A 326 -9.65 10.52 -8.00
N ASN A 327 -8.37 10.13 -8.12
CA ASN A 327 -7.33 10.97 -8.70
C ASN A 327 -7.60 11.34 -10.17
N TYR A 328 -8.38 10.52 -10.90
CA TYR A 328 -8.73 10.73 -12.31
C TYR A 328 -10.20 11.11 -12.55
N GLY A 329 -10.96 11.38 -11.48
CA GLY A 329 -12.34 11.87 -11.57
C GLY A 329 -13.41 10.78 -11.77
N TYR A 330 -13.06 9.49 -11.60
CA TYR A 330 -14.02 8.37 -11.66
C TYR A 330 -14.75 8.18 -10.34
N HIS A 331 -15.44 9.23 -9.88
CA HIS A 331 -16.10 9.27 -8.57
C HIS A 331 -17.19 8.21 -8.39
N ALA A 332 -17.98 7.94 -9.45
CA ALA A 332 -19.05 6.95 -9.41
C ALA A 332 -18.52 5.52 -9.20
N ASP A 333 -17.43 5.16 -9.91
CA ASP A 333 -16.79 3.86 -9.77
C ASP A 333 -16.13 3.70 -8.40
N ALA A 334 -15.42 4.73 -7.94
CA ALA A 334 -14.82 4.77 -6.61
C ALA A 334 -15.88 4.58 -5.50
N PHE A 335 -17.00 5.28 -5.58
CA PHE A 335 -18.09 5.15 -4.64
C PHE A 335 -18.73 3.77 -4.67
N ARG A 336 -19.01 3.23 -5.85
CA ARG A 336 -19.60 1.89 -6.02
C ARG A 336 -18.75 0.82 -5.35
N ILE A 337 -17.42 0.84 -5.58
CA ILE A 337 -16.49 -0.13 -4.97
C ILE A 337 -16.42 0.08 -3.46
N ALA A 338 -16.33 1.34 -3.00
CA ALA A 338 -16.32 1.67 -1.57
C ALA A 338 -17.57 1.14 -0.85
N MET A 339 -18.76 1.30 -1.43
CA MET A 339 -20.02 0.81 -0.87
C MET A 339 -20.07 -0.70 -0.77
N LYS A 340 -19.56 -1.43 -1.77
CA LYS A 340 -19.46 -2.89 -1.71
C LYS A 340 -18.58 -3.33 -0.55
N PHE A 341 -17.42 -2.72 -0.43
CA PHE A 341 -16.45 -3.06 0.62
C PHE A 341 -16.96 -2.68 2.03
N LEU A 342 -17.58 -1.51 2.21
CA LEU A 342 -18.20 -1.12 3.48
C LEU A 342 -19.34 -2.06 3.89
N SER A 343 -20.22 -2.41 2.93
CA SER A 343 -21.32 -3.35 3.17
C SER A 343 -20.80 -4.73 3.57
N LEU A 344 -19.72 -5.20 2.95
CA LEU A 344 -19.05 -6.45 3.32
C LEU A 344 -18.55 -6.39 4.77
N ASN A 345 -17.80 -5.35 5.12
CA ASN A 345 -17.25 -5.18 6.47
C ASN A 345 -18.36 -5.15 7.53
N GLN A 346 -19.45 -4.42 7.27
CA GLN A 346 -20.59 -4.34 8.19
C GLN A 346 -21.27 -5.69 8.39
N LYS A 347 -21.51 -6.44 7.30
CA LYS A 347 -22.11 -7.79 7.36
C LYS A 347 -21.23 -8.77 8.14
N VAL A 348 -19.92 -8.75 7.88
CA VAL A 348 -18.98 -9.65 8.54
C VAL A 348 -18.80 -9.27 10.01
N LEU A 349 -18.75 -7.98 10.36
CA LEU A 349 -18.73 -7.54 11.76
C LEU A 349 -19.98 -8.04 12.51
N LYS A 350 -21.16 -7.86 11.96
CA LYS A 350 -22.42 -8.36 12.57
C LYS A 350 -22.44 -9.87 12.77
N LYS A 351 -21.83 -10.62 11.84
CA LYS A 351 -21.78 -12.09 11.90
C LYS A 351 -20.71 -12.63 12.84
N THR A 352 -19.52 -12.01 12.88
CA THR A 352 -18.32 -12.56 13.55
C THR A 352 -17.87 -11.76 14.77
N GLY A 353 -18.40 -10.55 14.97
CA GLY A 353 -17.96 -9.61 15.99
C GLY A 353 -16.58 -8.98 15.72
N ARG A 354 -15.97 -9.24 14.55
CA ARG A 354 -14.62 -8.80 14.19
C ARG A 354 -14.54 -8.29 12.75
N LEU A 355 -13.61 -7.38 12.48
CA LEU A 355 -13.09 -7.09 11.14
C LEU A 355 -11.89 -8.00 10.85
N TRP A 356 -11.55 -8.22 9.59
CA TRP A 356 -10.58 -9.22 9.19
C TRP A 356 -9.49 -8.65 8.29
N GLU A 357 -8.37 -9.34 8.23
CA GLU A 357 -7.21 -9.01 7.41
C GLU A 357 -7.55 -8.91 5.92
N LYS A 358 -8.31 -9.88 5.42
CA LYS A 358 -8.76 -10.02 4.04
C LYS A 358 -10.11 -10.72 3.98
N TYR A 359 -10.76 -10.63 2.83
CA TYR A 359 -12.10 -11.18 2.64
C TYR A 359 -12.19 -11.98 1.34
N ASN A 360 -12.96 -13.05 1.35
CA ASN A 360 -13.48 -13.64 0.12
C ASN A 360 -14.60 -12.71 -0.41
N VAL A 361 -14.29 -11.91 -1.43
CA VAL A 361 -15.18 -10.88 -1.95
C VAL A 361 -16.37 -11.45 -2.75
N VAL A 362 -16.33 -12.74 -3.07
CA VAL A 362 -17.42 -13.46 -3.76
C VAL A 362 -18.48 -13.92 -2.75
N THR A 363 -18.05 -14.63 -1.69
CA THR A 363 -18.95 -15.21 -0.69
C THR A 363 -19.30 -14.26 0.45
N GLY A 364 -18.49 -13.23 0.66
CA GLY A 364 -18.63 -12.30 1.77
C GLY A 364 -18.21 -12.88 3.12
N ALA A 365 -17.32 -13.88 3.13
CA ALA A 365 -16.72 -14.46 4.32
C ALA A 365 -15.34 -13.83 4.59
N PRO A 366 -14.73 -14.02 5.79
CA PRO A 366 -13.29 -13.84 5.96
C PRO A 366 -12.52 -14.60 4.88
N GLY A 367 -11.43 -14.03 4.41
CA GLY A 367 -10.63 -14.65 3.35
C GLY A 367 -9.95 -15.94 3.83
N GLU A 368 -9.54 -16.75 2.87
CA GLU A 368 -8.85 -18.01 3.13
C GLU A 368 -7.33 -17.86 2.96
N SER A 369 -6.56 -18.67 3.65
CA SER A 369 -5.12 -18.74 3.53
C SER A 369 -4.61 -20.11 3.93
N GLU A 370 -3.73 -20.69 3.13
CA GLU A 370 -3.03 -21.93 3.47
C GLU A 370 -1.78 -21.69 4.32
N ARG A 371 -1.29 -20.46 4.32
CA ARG A 371 -0.04 -20.06 4.98
C ARG A 371 -0.14 -19.92 6.49
N TYR A 372 -1.19 -19.25 6.93
CA TYR A 372 -1.55 -19.03 8.32
C TYR A 372 -3.04 -18.71 8.41
N PRO A 373 -3.70 -18.98 9.55
CA PRO A 373 -5.11 -18.63 9.71
C PRO A 373 -5.33 -17.14 9.50
N THR A 374 -6.31 -16.77 8.66
CA THR A 374 -6.67 -15.37 8.43
C THR A 374 -6.91 -14.66 9.75
N GLN A 375 -6.25 -13.52 9.93
CA GLN A 375 -6.24 -12.79 11.19
C GLN A 375 -7.44 -11.85 11.31
N SER A 376 -7.99 -11.77 12.52
CA SER A 376 -9.08 -10.84 12.83
C SER A 376 -8.57 -9.56 13.51
N GLY A 377 -9.42 -8.52 13.52
CA GLY A 377 -9.12 -7.24 14.17
C GLY A 377 -8.01 -6.45 13.49
N PHE A 378 -7.93 -6.49 12.17
CA PHE A 378 -6.77 -6.00 11.44
C PHE A 378 -6.76 -4.47 11.27
N ALA A 379 -5.66 -3.84 11.62
CA ALA A 379 -5.47 -2.38 11.66
C ALA A 379 -5.78 -1.69 10.33
N TRP A 380 -5.24 -2.18 9.20
CA TRP A 380 -5.50 -1.57 7.90
C TRP A 380 -6.97 -1.61 7.48
N THR A 381 -7.71 -2.68 7.83
CA THR A 381 -9.14 -2.79 7.56
C THR A 381 -9.91 -1.72 8.33
N ASN A 382 -9.60 -1.61 9.64
CA ASN A 382 -10.18 -0.59 10.50
C ASN A 382 -9.92 0.82 9.94
N ALA A 383 -8.69 1.09 9.57
CA ALA A 383 -8.26 2.40 9.06
C ALA A 383 -8.90 2.75 7.71
N ILE A 384 -8.97 1.79 6.80
CA ILE A 384 -9.55 2.00 5.47
C ILE A 384 -11.07 2.19 5.57
N VAL A 385 -11.76 1.48 6.46
CA VAL A 385 -13.18 1.72 6.74
C VAL A 385 -13.39 3.17 7.22
N LEU A 386 -12.59 3.67 8.17
CA LEU A 386 -12.65 5.06 8.62
C LEU A 386 -12.39 6.05 7.47
N TRP A 387 -11.38 5.77 6.66
CA TRP A 387 -11.05 6.60 5.51
C TRP A 387 -12.21 6.68 4.50
N LEU A 388 -12.85 5.54 4.19
CA LEU A 388 -13.98 5.48 3.27
C LEU A 388 -15.19 6.25 3.80
N LEU A 389 -15.50 6.09 5.09
CA LEU A 389 -16.59 6.81 5.73
C LEU A 389 -16.33 8.32 5.72
N ASP A 390 -15.12 8.76 6.03
CA ASP A 390 -14.74 10.18 5.98
C ASP A 390 -14.77 10.73 4.54
N GLN A 391 -14.23 9.99 3.57
CA GLN A 391 -14.13 10.41 2.17
C GLN A 391 -15.50 10.62 1.50
N PHE A 392 -16.49 9.80 1.86
CA PHE A 392 -17.81 9.80 1.23
C PHE A 392 -18.93 10.34 2.16
N SER A 393 -18.59 10.89 3.32
CA SER A 393 -19.54 11.52 4.24
C SER A 393 -19.92 12.94 3.80
N PRO A 394 -21.16 13.41 4.12
CA PRO A 394 -21.63 14.74 3.73
C PRO A 394 -20.92 15.90 4.44
N SER A 395 -20.24 15.64 5.54
CA SER A 395 -19.67 16.66 6.43
C SER A 395 -18.37 17.33 5.94
N LYS A 396 -17.89 17.04 4.73
CA LYS A 396 -16.77 17.75 4.09
C LYS A 396 -17.20 18.62 2.91
N GLY A 397 -18.32 19.26 3.03
CA GLY A 397 -18.63 20.47 2.29
C GLY A 397 -18.20 21.66 3.12
N LEU A 398 -16.90 21.99 3.11
CA LEU A 398 -16.37 23.32 3.45
C LEU A 398 -14.89 23.34 3.10
#